data_6966f7b154bfd6ca1ab033f3ea1e9d1c
#
_entry.id   6966f7b154bfd6ca1ab033f3ea1e9d1c
#
_cell.length_a   1.000
_cell.length_b   1.000
_cell.length_c   1.000
_cell.angle_alpha   90.00
_cell.angle_beta   90.00
_cell.angle_gamma   90.00
#
_symmetry.space_group_name_H-M   'P 1'
#
loop_
_entity.id
_entity.type
_entity.pdbx_description
1 polymer ?
#
loop_
_entity_poly.entity_id
_entity_poly.type
_entity_poly.pdbx_seq_one_letter_code
_entity_poly.pdbx_strand_id
1 'polypeptide(L)'
;VNRKIKIIEDYYADPEQGTGAVKITPAHDFSDYDVGKRNKLEIINILEKDGKINNNGIKSYVGLDRFEARKKIINELKMLNVLQKIENIKNKIPYGDRSNTIIEPLLTEQWFVDAKSLSKKPIQSVKTKKTIFFPENWTKTFFQWMNNIEPWCISRQIWWGHRIPIWYGHDGKIFAALNEKEAETLAKRYYKKNIFKLKQETDVLDTWFSSALWPFATLGWPEKSSTLKKFYPTSVLVTGFDIIFFWVARMLMMGNHFLKDTPFKKVYVHALVRDEKGQKMSKSKGNVIDPLELINEYGADPLRFTLISMASPGRDVKLSKERVTGYRNFITKIWSANNFLKLNSCKYNKKTDLKKIKLKINQWIYSEFFKTNDLIIKHIKDFRFDEASRALYNFVWHSYCDWYLEFLKPIFSSKNNVSIFEAKQFSAYMLSNILKLLHPFIPFFTEHVWQENKYDKEEKSDLITSLWPVPKKIKLYKKNSEEIDCVIKIISAIRSTKVQLNVPPKEYCDIFYFKESRKIKKYINNNIEIIKQVGRVNNIFFKPLKNDSIIQIIILKEKIGLKFETSIDLNAQKYKLIDKLNDLEKKIVSLNQRLNNKNYVKKAPKDIVVNNKILLKDLKIEQSKLKSIVLSIN
;
A
#
# COMPACT_ATOMS: atom_id res chain seq x y z
N VAL A 1 -44.32 5.76 45.49
CA VAL A 1 -42.94 5.84 45.97
C VAL A 1 -42.79 7.17 46.71
N ASN A 2 -42.67 7.15 48.02
CA ASN A 2 -42.49 8.38 48.81
C ASN A 2 -41.01 8.83 48.82
N ARG A 3 -40.44 9.04 47.62
CA ARG A 3 -39.06 9.54 47.49
C ARG A 3 -39.07 11.05 47.08
N LYS A 4 -38.37 11.88 47.80
CA LYS A 4 -38.11 13.28 47.42
C LYS A 4 -37.10 13.32 46.29
N ILE A 5 -37.43 14.03 45.21
CA ILE A 5 -36.54 14.23 44.06
C ILE A 5 -36.10 15.70 44.13
N LYS A 6 -34.80 15.94 43.95
CA LYS A 6 -34.23 17.30 43.88
C LYS A 6 -34.60 17.93 42.56
N ILE A 7 -35.01 19.19 42.57
CA ILE A 7 -35.06 20.06 41.40
C ILE A 7 -33.71 20.76 41.33
N ILE A 8 -33.06 20.66 40.19
CA ILE A 8 -31.73 21.23 39.93
C ILE A 8 -31.78 22.08 38.68
N GLU A 9 -30.86 23.03 38.58
CA GLU A 9 -30.61 23.81 37.38
C GLU A 9 -29.35 23.24 36.67
N ASP A 10 -29.47 22.95 35.39
CA ASP A 10 -28.34 22.43 34.59
C ASP A 10 -28.54 22.81 33.11
N TYR A 11 -27.46 23.18 32.43
CA TYR A 11 -27.48 23.59 31.04
C TYR A 11 -27.93 22.45 30.08
N TYR A 12 -28.01 21.21 30.58
CA TYR A 12 -28.53 20.07 29.82
C TYR A 12 -30.04 20.19 29.55
N ALA A 13 -30.79 20.88 30.41
CA ALA A 13 -32.20 21.14 30.22
C ALA A 13 -32.37 22.35 29.28
N ASP A 14 -32.78 22.11 28.03
CA ASP A 14 -33.05 23.14 27.04
C ASP A 14 -34.48 23.71 27.22
N PRO A 15 -34.64 24.98 27.60
CA PRO A 15 -35.95 25.58 27.80
C PRO A 15 -36.80 25.69 26.51
N GLU A 16 -36.17 25.60 25.35
CA GLU A 16 -36.85 25.61 24.04
C GLU A 16 -37.42 24.24 23.65
N GLN A 17 -37.07 23.16 24.40
CA GLN A 17 -37.55 21.80 24.12
C GLN A 17 -38.63 21.35 25.12
N GLY A 18 -39.82 21.02 24.59
CA GLY A 18 -40.94 20.52 25.39
C GLY A 18 -41.39 21.49 26.48
N THR A 19 -41.29 21.08 27.75
CA THR A 19 -41.61 21.90 28.93
C THR A 19 -40.38 22.59 29.53
N GLY A 20 -39.21 22.41 28.97
CA GLY A 20 -37.95 22.84 29.55
C GLY A 20 -37.48 22.02 30.78
N ALA A 21 -38.30 21.06 31.24
CA ALA A 21 -38.00 20.19 32.39
C ALA A 21 -37.63 18.79 31.94
N VAL A 22 -36.47 18.29 32.37
CA VAL A 22 -35.96 16.95 32.02
C VAL A 22 -35.87 16.09 33.27
N LYS A 23 -36.41 14.86 33.19
CA LYS A 23 -36.22 13.86 34.22
C LYS A 23 -34.81 13.22 34.09
N ILE A 24 -34.03 13.22 35.14
CA ILE A 24 -32.67 12.73 35.19
C ILE A 24 -32.59 11.40 35.93
N THR A 25 -32.03 10.36 35.26
CA THR A 25 -31.81 9.01 35.83
C THR A 25 -30.35 8.60 35.63
N PRO A 26 -29.45 9.00 36.55
CA PRO A 26 -28.00 8.88 36.35
C PRO A 26 -27.44 7.48 36.15
N ALA A 27 -28.18 6.44 36.56
CA ALA A 27 -27.71 5.05 36.43
C ALA A 27 -27.91 4.41 35.05
N HIS A 28 -28.79 4.99 34.18
CA HIS A 28 -29.27 4.30 32.97
C HIS A 28 -29.18 5.13 31.69
N ASP A 29 -28.56 6.30 31.75
CA ASP A 29 -28.31 7.17 30.60
C ASP A 29 -26.97 7.89 30.77
N PHE A 30 -26.19 8.01 29.71
CA PHE A 30 -24.86 8.62 29.75
C PHE A 30 -24.91 10.12 30.05
N SER A 31 -25.83 10.83 29.42
CA SER A 31 -26.01 12.28 29.63
C SER A 31 -26.54 12.55 31.04
N ASP A 32 -27.49 11.76 31.49
CA ASP A 32 -28.04 11.85 32.86
C ASP A 32 -26.98 11.55 33.91
N TYR A 33 -26.05 10.61 33.61
CA TYR A 33 -24.90 10.30 34.49
C TYR A 33 -24.02 11.56 34.69
N ASP A 34 -23.70 12.26 33.60
CA ASP A 34 -22.86 13.45 33.66
C ASP A 34 -23.59 14.58 34.46
N VAL A 35 -24.88 14.78 34.26
CA VAL A 35 -25.70 15.70 35.09
C VAL A 35 -25.67 15.27 36.53
N GLY A 36 -25.89 13.97 36.79
CA GLY A 36 -25.85 13.40 38.15
C GLY A 36 -24.54 13.62 38.86
N LYS A 37 -23.42 13.45 38.16
CA LYS A 37 -22.08 13.65 38.69
C LYS A 37 -21.82 15.12 39.02
N ARG A 38 -22.18 16.07 38.13
CA ARG A 38 -22.01 17.50 38.36
C ARG A 38 -22.83 17.99 39.55
N ASN A 39 -24.07 17.52 39.67
CA ASN A 39 -25.02 17.95 40.70
C ASN A 39 -25.05 17.04 41.94
N LYS A 40 -24.13 16.04 42.01
CA LYS A 40 -24.03 15.09 43.14
C LYS A 40 -25.37 14.41 43.44
N LEU A 41 -26.08 13.97 42.40
CA LEU A 41 -27.33 13.23 42.53
C LEU A 41 -27.09 11.78 42.94
N GLU A 42 -28.07 11.20 43.61
CA GLU A 42 -28.05 9.78 43.94
C GLU A 42 -28.13 8.92 42.67
N ILE A 43 -27.27 7.94 42.54
CA ILE A 43 -27.21 7.02 41.41
C ILE A 43 -27.92 5.73 41.84
N ILE A 44 -29.12 5.48 41.31
CA ILE A 44 -29.92 4.32 41.64
C ILE A 44 -30.00 3.38 40.43
N ASN A 45 -29.22 2.33 40.45
CA ASN A 45 -29.35 1.25 39.48
C ASN A 45 -30.51 0.35 39.82
N ILE A 46 -31.44 0.17 38.87
CA ILE A 46 -32.65 -0.68 39.02
C ILE A 46 -32.59 -1.96 38.17
N LEU A 47 -31.49 -2.23 37.49
CA LEU A 47 -31.33 -3.41 36.65
C LEU A 47 -30.25 -4.34 37.18
N GLU A 48 -30.50 -5.63 37.08
CA GLU A 48 -29.49 -6.69 37.20
C GLU A 48 -28.69 -6.82 35.90
N LYS A 49 -27.58 -7.58 35.92
CA LYS A 49 -26.72 -7.82 34.75
C LYS A 49 -27.46 -8.52 33.59
N ASP A 50 -28.52 -9.26 33.87
CA ASP A 50 -29.36 -9.95 32.88
C ASP A 50 -30.53 -9.09 32.39
N GLY A 51 -30.60 -7.81 32.81
CA GLY A 51 -31.63 -6.85 32.40
C GLY A 51 -32.96 -7.00 33.13
N LYS A 52 -33.03 -7.76 34.21
CA LYS A 52 -34.21 -7.83 35.10
C LYS A 52 -34.20 -6.69 36.11
N ILE A 53 -35.39 -6.33 36.59
CA ILE A 53 -35.53 -5.34 37.64
C ILE A 53 -35.01 -5.88 38.96
N ASN A 54 -34.11 -5.15 39.61
CA ASN A 54 -33.49 -5.53 40.89
C ASN A 54 -34.31 -4.99 42.10
N ASN A 55 -33.80 -5.24 43.31
CA ASN A 55 -34.46 -4.84 44.58
C ASN A 55 -34.55 -3.31 44.79
N ASN A 56 -33.87 -2.47 44.03
CA ASN A 56 -33.98 -1.02 44.05
C ASN A 56 -35.20 -0.53 43.26
N GLY A 57 -35.80 -1.40 42.45
CA GLY A 57 -37.04 -1.09 41.73
C GLY A 57 -38.26 -1.26 42.63
N ILE A 58 -39.44 -0.97 42.07
CA ILE A 58 -40.71 -1.17 42.76
C ILE A 58 -40.93 -2.66 42.99
N LYS A 59 -41.29 -3.07 44.21
CA LYS A 59 -41.42 -4.50 44.61
C LYS A 59 -42.27 -5.35 43.67
N SER A 60 -43.34 -4.82 43.10
CA SER A 60 -44.22 -5.54 42.15
C SER A 60 -43.57 -5.83 40.80
N TYR A 61 -42.42 -5.27 40.50
CA TYR A 61 -41.68 -5.47 39.23
C TYR A 61 -40.37 -6.19 39.41
N VAL A 62 -39.89 -6.40 40.65
CA VAL A 62 -38.65 -7.09 40.94
C VAL A 62 -38.64 -8.49 40.31
N GLY A 63 -37.55 -8.86 39.62
CA GLY A 63 -37.41 -10.11 38.94
C GLY A 63 -38.01 -10.17 37.53
N LEU A 64 -38.82 -9.17 37.11
CA LEU A 64 -39.35 -9.11 35.75
C LEU A 64 -38.29 -8.64 34.78
N ASP A 65 -38.30 -9.18 33.54
CA ASP A 65 -37.55 -8.62 32.44
C ASP A 65 -37.98 -7.15 32.18
N ARG A 66 -37.04 -6.31 31.81
CA ARG A 66 -37.28 -4.86 31.61
C ARG A 66 -38.38 -4.55 30.59
N PHE A 67 -38.58 -5.37 29.58
CA PHE A 67 -39.64 -5.19 28.59
C PHE A 67 -41.03 -5.64 29.14
N GLU A 68 -41.05 -6.68 29.95
CA GLU A 68 -42.25 -7.13 30.66
C GLU A 68 -42.66 -6.09 31.71
N ALA A 69 -41.71 -5.61 32.50
CA ALA A 69 -41.95 -4.54 33.47
C ALA A 69 -42.51 -3.28 32.77
N ARG A 70 -41.98 -2.90 31.61
CA ARG A 70 -42.51 -1.75 30.81
C ARG A 70 -43.98 -1.96 30.43
N LYS A 71 -44.32 -3.12 29.90
CA LYS A 71 -45.72 -3.45 29.54
C LYS A 71 -46.65 -3.35 30.76
N LYS A 72 -46.20 -3.93 31.88
CA LYS A 72 -46.96 -3.94 33.13
C LYS A 72 -47.18 -2.50 33.66
N ILE A 73 -46.15 -1.68 33.69
CA ILE A 73 -46.19 -0.27 34.09
C ILE A 73 -47.20 0.52 33.21
N ILE A 74 -47.14 0.34 31.89
CA ILE A 74 -48.04 1.02 30.96
C ILE A 74 -49.51 0.64 31.25
N ASN A 75 -49.77 -0.65 31.50
CA ASN A 75 -51.12 -1.11 31.82
C ASN A 75 -51.64 -0.53 33.15
N GLU A 76 -50.80 -0.54 34.19
CA GLU A 76 -51.14 0.03 35.48
C GLU A 76 -51.40 1.57 35.39
N LEU A 77 -50.61 2.31 34.64
CA LEU A 77 -50.83 3.71 34.39
C LEU A 77 -52.16 4.01 33.65
N LYS A 78 -52.55 3.10 32.72
CA LYS A 78 -53.85 3.14 32.06
C LYS A 78 -54.99 2.92 33.07
N MET A 79 -54.89 1.90 33.94
CA MET A 79 -55.90 1.61 34.96
C MET A 79 -56.06 2.76 35.96
N LEU A 80 -54.99 3.45 36.27
CA LEU A 80 -54.99 4.64 37.14
C LEU A 80 -55.49 5.92 36.46
N ASN A 81 -55.82 5.88 35.16
CA ASN A 81 -56.20 7.01 34.33
C ASN A 81 -55.18 8.18 34.32
N VAL A 82 -53.88 7.85 34.50
CA VAL A 82 -52.79 8.86 34.49
C VAL A 82 -51.93 8.78 33.24
N LEU A 83 -52.22 7.86 32.32
CA LEU A 83 -51.52 7.76 31.02
C LEU A 83 -52.21 8.69 30.02
N GLN A 84 -51.56 9.79 29.65
CA GLN A 84 -52.07 10.76 28.72
C GLN A 84 -51.96 10.32 27.25
N LYS A 85 -50.76 9.85 26.85
CA LYS A 85 -50.45 9.50 25.44
C LYS A 85 -49.29 8.55 25.33
N ILE A 86 -49.29 7.73 24.29
CA ILE A 86 -48.14 6.92 23.84
C ILE A 86 -47.79 7.37 22.44
N GLU A 87 -46.56 7.82 22.23
CA GLU A 87 -46.06 8.24 20.94
C GLU A 87 -44.92 7.32 20.48
N ASN A 88 -44.95 6.99 19.19
CA ASN A 88 -43.85 6.25 18.55
C ASN A 88 -42.77 7.24 18.11
N ILE A 89 -41.59 7.11 18.66
CA ILE A 89 -40.42 7.91 18.31
C ILE A 89 -39.36 7.06 17.62
N LYS A 90 -38.59 7.66 16.70
CA LYS A 90 -37.39 7.02 16.13
C LYS A 90 -36.23 7.22 17.09
N ASN A 91 -35.70 6.13 17.64
CA ASN A 91 -34.52 6.14 18.51
C ASN A 91 -33.45 5.18 18.00
N LYS A 92 -32.18 5.49 18.32
CA LYS A 92 -31.07 4.60 18.08
C LYS A 92 -30.90 3.68 19.28
N ILE A 93 -31.22 2.42 19.10
CA ILE A 93 -31.12 1.41 20.16
C ILE A 93 -29.79 0.66 19.99
N PRO A 94 -28.94 0.56 21.03
CA PRO A 94 -27.70 -0.20 20.97
C PRO A 94 -27.97 -1.70 21.04
N TYR A 95 -27.25 -2.47 20.19
CA TYR A 95 -27.27 -3.94 20.18
C TYR A 95 -25.88 -4.49 20.42
N GLY A 96 -25.81 -5.61 21.12
CA GLY A 96 -24.56 -6.35 21.29
C GLY A 96 -24.12 -6.98 19.95
N ASP A 97 -22.89 -6.70 19.52
CA ASP A 97 -22.36 -7.13 18.21
C ASP A 97 -22.42 -8.63 17.96
N ARG A 98 -22.35 -9.46 19.01
CA ARG A 98 -22.36 -10.92 18.92
C ARG A 98 -23.70 -11.52 19.26
N SER A 99 -24.39 -10.97 20.28
CA SER A 99 -25.66 -11.49 20.77
C SER A 99 -26.87 -11.01 19.96
N ASN A 100 -26.73 -9.90 19.23
CA ASN A 100 -27.82 -9.18 18.56
C ASN A 100 -28.99 -8.87 19.51
N THR A 101 -28.67 -8.68 20.79
CA THR A 101 -29.63 -8.37 21.86
C THR A 101 -29.52 -6.90 22.22
N ILE A 102 -30.64 -6.28 22.56
CA ILE A 102 -30.65 -4.89 23.07
C ILE A 102 -29.87 -4.82 24.37
N ILE A 103 -28.91 -3.88 24.44
CA ILE A 103 -28.09 -3.63 25.62
C ILE A 103 -28.52 -2.35 26.30
N GLU A 104 -28.37 -2.33 27.64
CA GLU A 104 -28.69 -1.19 28.48
C GLU A 104 -27.42 -0.67 29.15
N PRO A 105 -27.28 0.65 29.42
CA PRO A 105 -26.20 1.17 30.24
C PRO A 105 -26.25 0.60 31.66
N LEU A 106 -25.12 0.08 32.13
CA LEU A 106 -24.96 -0.46 33.48
C LEU A 106 -23.68 0.09 34.10
N LEU A 107 -23.81 0.74 35.25
CA LEU A 107 -22.66 1.24 35.99
C LEU A 107 -21.96 0.09 36.72
N THR A 108 -20.70 -0.07 36.47
CA THR A 108 -19.81 -1.04 37.14
C THR A 108 -18.47 -0.40 37.45
N GLU A 109 -17.80 -0.89 38.48
CA GLU A 109 -16.42 -0.52 38.74
C GLU A 109 -15.52 -1.13 37.68
N GLN A 110 -14.66 -0.31 37.08
CA GLN A 110 -13.75 -0.68 36.00
C GLN A 110 -12.35 -0.11 36.25
N TRP A 111 -11.35 -0.78 35.69
CA TRP A 111 -9.99 -0.28 35.68
C TRP A 111 -9.78 0.67 34.52
N PHE A 112 -9.25 1.86 34.80
CA PHE A 112 -8.97 2.88 33.82
C PHE A 112 -7.49 3.29 33.84
N VAL A 113 -6.97 3.58 32.66
CA VAL A 113 -5.69 4.28 32.48
C VAL A 113 -5.97 5.76 32.24
N ASP A 114 -5.25 6.65 32.94
CA ASP A 114 -5.23 8.09 32.65
C ASP A 114 -4.53 8.35 31.31
N ALA A 115 -5.26 8.11 30.22
CA ALA A 115 -4.77 8.27 28.87
C ALA A 115 -4.42 9.74 28.55
N LYS A 116 -5.11 10.71 29.21
CA LYS A 116 -4.86 12.15 29.01
C LYS A 116 -3.45 12.53 29.49
N SER A 117 -3.04 12.03 30.64
CA SER A 117 -1.66 12.25 31.12
C SER A 117 -0.63 11.53 30.26
N LEU A 118 -0.92 10.30 29.82
CA LEU A 118 -0.02 9.51 28.97
C LEU A 118 0.10 10.04 27.54
N SER A 119 -0.88 10.79 27.03
CA SER A 119 -0.88 11.31 25.65
C SER A 119 0.10 12.47 25.42
N LYS A 120 0.50 13.19 26.48
CA LYS A 120 1.33 14.41 26.37
C LYS A 120 2.66 14.17 25.66
N LYS A 121 3.41 13.12 26.07
CA LYS A 121 4.70 12.76 25.46
C LYS A 121 4.59 12.26 24.02
N PRO A 122 3.66 11.34 23.67
CA PRO A 122 3.36 10.98 22.28
C PRO A 122 3.06 12.17 21.38
N ILE A 123 2.19 13.08 21.81
CA ILE A 123 1.88 14.32 21.08
C ILE A 123 3.16 15.11 20.80
N GLN A 124 4.00 15.30 21.82
CA GLN A 124 5.27 16.00 21.69
C GLN A 124 6.24 15.25 20.75
N SER A 125 6.32 13.92 20.83
CA SER A 125 7.19 13.11 19.96
C SER A 125 6.84 13.26 18.49
N VAL A 126 5.56 13.29 18.15
CA VAL A 126 5.10 13.52 16.77
C VAL A 126 5.28 14.98 16.35
N LYS A 127 4.97 15.94 17.23
CA LYS A 127 5.15 17.38 16.97
C LYS A 127 6.62 17.74 16.68
N THR A 128 7.56 17.15 17.41
CA THR A 128 9.01 17.34 17.22
C THR A 128 9.64 16.43 16.18
N LYS A 129 8.81 15.65 15.44
CA LYS A 129 9.26 14.71 14.41
C LYS A 129 10.20 13.60 14.90
N LYS A 130 10.20 13.28 16.20
CA LYS A 130 10.84 12.05 16.70
C LYS A 130 10.14 10.81 16.17
N THR A 131 8.81 10.87 15.98
CA THR A 131 8.03 9.89 15.24
C THR A 131 7.34 10.59 14.07
N ILE A 132 7.46 10.04 12.85
CA ILE A 132 6.93 10.64 11.62
C ILE A 132 5.97 9.64 10.98
N PHE A 133 4.78 10.10 10.58
CA PHE A 133 3.80 9.29 9.83
C PHE A 133 4.00 9.42 8.32
N PHE A 134 3.88 8.31 7.61
CA PHE A 134 3.83 8.23 6.15
C PHE A 134 2.55 7.48 5.72
N PRO A 135 1.69 8.05 4.86
CA PRO A 135 1.67 9.46 4.42
C PRO A 135 1.40 10.47 5.55
N GLU A 136 1.86 11.69 5.37
CA GLU A 136 1.82 12.75 6.39
C GLU A 136 0.40 13.15 6.83
N ASN A 137 -0.61 12.95 5.98
CA ASN A 137 -2.01 13.26 6.29
C ASN A 137 -2.51 12.55 7.58
N TRP A 138 -1.98 11.37 7.91
CA TRP A 138 -2.35 10.62 9.11
C TRP A 138 -1.86 11.28 10.41
N THR A 139 -0.93 12.20 10.32
CA THR A 139 -0.50 13.03 11.46
C THR A 139 -1.66 13.89 12.00
N LYS A 140 -2.52 14.41 11.11
CA LYS A 140 -3.71 15.20 11.51
C LYS A 140 -4.70 14.32 12.27
N THR A 141 -5.00 13.12 11.77
CA THR A 141 -5.88 12.14 12.42
C THR A 141 -5.36 11.74 13.80
N PHE A 142 -4.04 11.49 13.91
CA PHE A 142 -3.40 11.19 15.18
C PHE A 142 -3.61 12.32 16.20
N PHE A 143 -3.34 13.58 15.83
CA PHE A 143 -3.54 14.71 16.74
C PHE A 143 -5.00 14.93 17.12
N GLN A 144 -5.94 14.75 16.19
CA GLN A 144 -7.35 14.87 16.47
C GLN A 144 -7.79 13.91 17.58
N TRP A 145 -7.35 12.67 17.52
CA TRP A 145 -7.69 11.68 18.55
C TRP A 145 -6.93 11.87 19.87
N MET A 146 -5.64 12.19 19.81
CA MET A 146 -4.83 12.33 21.00
C MET A 146 -5.14 13.59 21.82
N ASN A 147 -5.58 14.68 21.17
CA ASN A 147 -5.97 15.91 21.88
C ASN A 147 -7.34 15.77 22.57
N ASN A 148 -8.20 14.88 22.09
CA ASN A 148 -9.55 14.62 22.63
C ASN A 148 -9.63 13.23 23.28
N ILE A 149 -8.53 12.73 23.81
CA ILE A 149 -8.47 11.38 24.34
C ILE A 149 -9.20 11.30 25.69
N GLU A 150 -10.09 10.32 25.80
CA GLU A 150 -10.82 10.00 27.02
C GLU A 150 -10.07 8.94 27.86
N PRO A 151 -10.39 8.80 29.16
CA PRO A 151 -9.84 7.73 29.99
C PRO A 151 -10.06 6.36 29.36
N TRP A 152 -9.03 5.54 29.35
CA TRP A 152 -9.07 4.23 28.68
C TRP A 152 -9.43 3.14 29.68
N CYS A 153 -10.65 2.59 29.57
CA CYS A 153 -11.07 1.40 30.31
C CYS A 153 -10.27 0.18 29.80
N ILE A 154 -9.54 -0.47 30.71
CA ILE A 154 -8.67 -1.61 30.40
C ILE A 154 -9.16 -2.94 30.96
N SER A 155 -10.23 -2.97 31.74
CA SER A 155 -10.84 -4.20 32.28
C SER A 155 -11.89 -4.76 31.32
N ARG A 156 -11.92 -6.08 31.20
CA ARG A 156 -12.88 -6.85 30.36
C ARG A 156 -13.45 -8.01 31.14
N GLN A 157 -14.76 -8.20 31.06
CA GLN A 157 -15.51 -9.28 31.69
C GLN A 157 -15.66 -10.46 30.71
N ILE A 158 -14.53 -11.06 30.34
CA ILE A 158 -14.45 -12.21 29.42
C ILE A 158 -13.60 -13.33 30.04
N TRP A 159 -13.78 -14.55 29.56
CA TRP A 159 -13.05 -15.69 30.11
C TRP A 159 -11.61 -15.83 29.68
N TRP A 160 -11.30 -15.37 28.46
CA TRP A 160 -9.96 -15.49 27.91
C TRP A 160 -9.23 -14.15 27.89
N GLY A 161 -8.03 -14.11 28.45
CA GLY A 161 -7.17 -12.94 28.47
C GLY A 161 -6.20 -12.97 29.64
N HIS A 162 -5.38 -11.91 29.75
CA HIS A 162 -4.46 -11.73 30.85
C HIS A 162 -5.20 -11.16 32.06
N ARG A 163 -5.36 -11.97 33.08
CA ARG A 163 -6.03 -11.56 34.31
C ARG A 163 -5.32 -10.36 34.93
N ILE A 164 -6.08 -9.38 35.39
CA ILE A 164 -5.52 -8.17 36.01
C ILE A 164 -4.80 -8.57 37.29
N PRO A 165 -3.52 -8.20 37.47
CA PRO A 165 -2.67 -8.67 38.58
C PRO A 165 -2.93 -7.87 39.87
N ILE A 166 -4.17 -7.89 40.32
CA ILE A 166 -4.67 -7.15 41.48
C ILE A 166 -5.35 -8.10 42.46
N TRP A 167 -5.10 -7.87 43.74
CA TRP A 167 -5.77 -8.56 44.86
C TRP A 167 -6.38 -7.52 45.80
N TYR A 168 -7.58 -7.80 46.28
CA TYR A 168 -8.31 -6.96 47.20
C TYR A 168 -8.26 -7.58 48.58
N GLY A 169 -7.93 -6.76 49.58
CA GLY A 169 -8.06 -7.08 50.98
C GLY A 169 -9.51 -7.00 51.46
N HIS A 170 -9.75 -7.45 52.66
CA HIS A 170 -11.08 -7.45 53.29
C HIS A 170 -11.67 -6.05 53.52
N ASP A 171 -10.82 -5.00 53.58
CA ASP A 171 -11.14 -3.59 53.75
C ASP A 171 -11.17 -2.83 52.40
N GLY A 172 -11.08 -3.56 51.28
CA GLY A 172 -11.02 -2.99 49.92
C GLY A 172 -9.63 -2.47 49.53
N LYS A 173 -8.59 -2.70 50.37
CA LYS A 173 -7.23 -2.33 50.04
C LYS A 173 -6.72 -3.09 48.82
N ILE A 174 -6.12 -2.40 47.88
CA ILE A 174 -5.60 -2.92 46.63
C ILE A 174 -4.13 -3.26 46.74
N PHE A 175 -3.77 -4.48 46.29
CA PHE A 175 -2.40 -4.95 46.18
C PHE A 175 -2.13 -5.36 44.72
N ALA A 176 -1.16 -4.70 44.09
CA ALA A 176 -0.67 -5.07 42.79
C ALA A 176 0.50 -6.04 42.94
N ALA A 177 0.36 -7.24 42.39
CA ALA A 177 1.37 -8.31 42.52
C ALA A 177 1.32 -9.27 41.34
N LEU A 178 2.47 -9.87 40.99
CA LEU A 178 2.57 -10.83 39.88
C LEU A 178 1.86 -12.17 40.17
N ASN A 179 1.83 -12.53 41.45
CA ASN A 179 1.24 -13.78 41.91
C ASN A 179 0.71 -13.66 43.35
N GLU A 180 -0.03 -14.67 43.79
CA GLU A 180 -0.67 -14.71 45.11
C GLU A 180 0.34 -14.58 46.25
N LYS A 181 1.47 -15.29 46.19
CA LYS A 181 2.54 -15.23 47.25
C LYS A 181 3.10 -13.81 47.43
N GLU A 182 3.30 -13.10 46.32
CA GLU A 182 3.74 -11.70 46.40
C GLU A 182 2.64 -10.80 46.97
N ALA A 183 1.37 -11.02 46.57
CA ALA A 183 0.22 -10.29 47.12
C ALA A 183 0.10 -10.54 48.65
N GLU A 184 0.22 -11.78 49.11
CA GLU A 184 0.26 -12.12 50.51
C GLU A 184 1.38 -11.43 51.26
N THR A 185 2.57 -11.37 50.66
CA THR A 185 3.72 -10.67 51.27
C THR A 185 3.45 -9.20 51.45
N LEU A 186 2.86 -8.54 50.43
CA LEU A 186 2.47 -7.14 50.53
C LEU A 186 1.36 -6.92 51.55
N ALA A 187 0.36 -7.81 51.61
CA ALA A 187 -0.69 -7.72 52.60
C ALA A 187 -0.22 -7.95 54.04
N LYS A 188 0.69 -8.91 54.27
CA LYS A 188 1.35 -9.14 55.58
C LYS A 188 2.03 -7.86 56.08
N ARG A 189 2.75 -7.19 55.23
CA ARG A 189 3.44 -5.89 55.57
C ARG A 189 2.42 -4.80 55.91
N TYR A 190 1.31 -4.72 55.18
CA TYR A 190 0.30 -3.68 55.37
C TYR A 190 -0.54 -3.94 56.64
N TYR A 191 -1.09 -5.15 56.82
CA TYR A 191 -1.96 -5.47 57.93
C TYR A 191 -1.22 -5.79 59.21
N LYS A 192 0.11 -6.01 59.17
CA LYS A 192 0.94 -6.45 60.30
C LYS A 192 0.38 -7.70 61.01
N LYS A 193 -0.33 -8.55 60.27
CA LYS A 193 -0.98 -9.80 60.71
C LYS A 193 -0.67 -10.91 59.72
N ASN A 194 -0.74 -12.17 60.17
CA ASN A 194 -0.51 -13.35 59.35
C ASN A 194 -1.78 -13.93 58.74
N ILE A 195 -2.96 -13.54 59.22
CA ILE A 195 -4.25 -14.03 58.77
C ILE A 195 -5.05 -12.90 58.09
N PHE A 196 -5.28 -13.04 56.81
CA PHE A 196 -6.09 -12.13 55.97
C PHE A 196 -6.61 -12.93 54.78
N LYS A 197 -7.71 -12.48 54.21
CA LYS A 197 -8.29 -13.08 53.01
C LYS A 197 -8.09 -12.12 51.85
N LEU A 198 -7.43 -12.57 50.81
CA LEU A 198 -7.28 -11.82 49.54
C LEU A 198 -8.23 -12.39 48.49
N LYS A 199 -8.79 -11.49 47.69
CA LYS A 199 -9.59 -11.84 46.53
C LYS A 199 -8.93 -11.28 45.30
N GLN A 200 -8.54 -12.13 44.36
CA GLN A 200 -7.96 -11.67 43.10
C GLN A 200 -9.05 -11.08 42.19
N GLU A 201 -8.69 -10.04 41.45
CA GLU A 201 -9.52 -9.50 40.40
C GLU A 201 -9.91 -10.58 39.38
N THR A 202 -11.16 -10.59 38.95
CA THR A 202 -11.68 -11.56 37.98
C THR A 202 -11.59 -11.10 36.56
N ASP A 203 -11.53 -9.78 36.34
CA ASP A 203 -11.43 -9.18 35.02
C ASP A 203 -10.08 -9.42 34.38
N VAL A 204 -10.06 -9.41 33.05
CA VAL A 204 -8.84 -9.51 32.25
C VAL A 204 -8.53 -8.19 31.60
N LEU A 205 -7.27 -8.00 31.22
CA LEU A 205 -6.82 -6.80 30.51
C LEU A 205 -7.39 -6.73 29.09
N ASP A 206 -7.70 -5.52 28.66
CA ASP A 206 -7.95 -5.22 27.25
C ASP A 206 -6.79 -5.70 26.37
N THR A 207 -7.11 -6.39 25.27
CA THR A 207 -6.12 -6.89 24.29
C THR A 207 -5.17 -5.78 23.83
N TRP A 208 -5.68 -4.57 23.66
CA TRP A 208 -4.87 -3.43 23.26
C TRP A 208 -3.89 -2.94 24.34
N PHE A 209 -4.13 -3.26 25.61
CA PHE A 209 -3.18 -2.97 26.68
C PHE A 209 -1.93 -3.82 26.52
N SER A 210 -2.10 -5.13 26.36
CA SER A 210 -0.98 -6.05 26.11
C SER A 210 -0.27 -5.75 24.79
N SER A 211 -1.04 -5.49 23.72
CA SER A 211 -0.50 -5.14 22.40
C SER A 211 0.31 -3.85 22.39
N ALA A 212 0.01 -2.91 23.29
CA ALA A 212 0.75 -1.66 23.43
C ALA A 212 2.17 -1.86 23.99
N LEU A 213 2.44 -2.99 24.62
CA LEU A 213 3.77 -3.34 25.14
C LEU A 213 4.67 -4.00 24.08
N TRP A 214 4.10 -4.40 22.93
CA TRP A 214 4.76 -5.19 21.90
C TRP A 214 6.15 -4.66 21.48
N PRO A 215 6.36 -3.34 21.23
CA PRO A 215 7.64 -2.83 20.73
C PRO A 215 8.84 -3.08 21.64
N PHE A 216 8.62 -3.38 22.90
CA PHE A 216 9.69 -3.58 23.88
C PHE A 216 9.56 -4.89 24.66
N ALA A 217 8.35 -5.39 24.90
CA ALA A 217 8.16 -6.68 25.59
C ALA A 217 8.75 -7.85 24.77
N THR A 218 8.55 -7.87 23.44
CA THR A 218 9.12 -8.88 22.55
C THR A 218 10.65 -8.81 22.43
N LEU A 219 11.26 -7.71 22.86
CA LEU A 219 12.71 -7.53 22.90
C LEU A 219 13.33 -7.85 24.27
N GLY A 220 12.52 -8.41 25.20
CA GLY A 220 12.95 -8.89 26.49
C GLY A 220 12.72 -7.92 27.67
N TRP A 221 12.00 -6.79 27.46
CA TRP A 221 11.60 -5.94 28.60
C TRP A 221 10.67 -6.73 29.56
N PRO A 222 10.80 -6.57 30.90
CA PRO A 222 11.47 -5.52 31.65
C PRO A 222 12.98 -5.72 31.86
N GLU A 223 13.57 -6.80 31.38
CA GLU A 223 14.99 -7.06 31.53
C GLU A 223 15.83 -6.21 30.58
N LYS A 224 17.06 -5.88 31.01
CA LYS A 224 18.01 -5.14 30.17
C LYS A 224 18.73 -6.07 29.21
N SER A 225 18.07 -6.44 28.11
CA SER A 225 18.64 -7.33 27.10
C SER A 225 19.48 -6.57 26.06
N SER A 226 20.45 -7.27 25.45
CA SER A 226 21.22 -6.74 24.31
C SER A 226 20.33 -6.48 23.10
N THR A 227 19.30 -7.29 22.91
CA THR A 227 18.28 -7.18 21.86
C THR A 227 17.48 -5.89 22.00
N LEU A 228 17.01 -5.59 23.22
CA LEU A 228 16.31 -4.33 23.51
C LEU A 228 17.19 -3.12 23.21
N LYS A 229 18.44 -3.14 23.68
CA LYS A 229 19.41 -2.05 23.42
C LYS A 229 19.68 -1.83 21.93
N LYS A 230 19.68 -2.91 21.12
CA LYS A 230 19.98 -2.85 19.69
C LYS A 230 18.79 -2.39 18.85
N PHE A 231 17.58 -2.85 19.16
CA PHE A 231 16.41 -2.71 18.28
C PHE A 231 15.35 -1.72 18.77
N TYR A 232 15.49 -1.17 19.97
CA TYR A 232 14.61 -0.12 20.47
C TYR A 232 15.36 1.23 20.50
N PRO A 233 14.80 2.30 19.93
CA PRO A 233 13.57 2.40 19.12
C PRO A 233 13.67 1.70 17.76
N THR A 234 12.57 1.09 17.31
CA THR A 234 12.53 0.47 15.98
C THR A 234 12.57 1.53 14.88
N SER A 235 13.07 1.15 13.70
CA SER A 235 13.22 2.11 12.58
C SER A 235 11.88 2.47 11.94
N VAL A 236 11.03 1.48 11.68
CA VAL A 236 9.73 1.64 11.01
C VAL A 236 8.71 0.69 11.62
N LEU A 237 7.53 1.22 11.94
CA LEU A 237 6.32 0.45 12.20
C LEU A 237 5.45 0.48 10.95
N VAL A 238 4.96 -0.69 10.50
CA VAL A 238 4.00 -0.80 9.39
C VAL A 238 2.63 -1.15 9.97
N THR A 239 1.60 -0.41 9.60
CA THR A 239 0.25 -0.58 10.16
C THR A 239 -0.85 -0.17 9.18
N GLY A 240 -2.09 -0.61 9.44
CA GLY A 240 -3.29 -0.07 8.81
C GLY A 240 -3.75 1.24 9.47
N PHE A 241 -4.51 2.02 8.75
CA PHE A 241 -5.04 3.30 9.27
C PHE A 241 -6.09 3.09 10.37
N ASP A 242 -6.82 1.99 10.33
CA ASP A 242 -7.91 1.64 11.24
C ASP A 242 -7.45 1.35 12.68
N ILE A 243 -6.16 1.04 12.87
CA ILE A 243 -5.59 0.78 14.19
C ILE A 243 -4.56 1.83 14.64
N ILE A 244 -4.50 2.99 14.00
CA ILE A 244 -3.62 4.08 14.44
C ILE A 244 -3.92 4.47 15.89
N PHE A 245 -5.19 4.65 16.24
CA PHE A 245 -5.59 4.98 17.61
C PHE A 245 -5.45 3.80 18.56
N PHE A 246 -5.99 2.64 18.18
CA PHE A 246 -6.06 1.47 19.06
C PHE A 246 -4.69 0.84 19.34
N TRP A 247 -3.74 0.95 18.41
CA TRP A 247 -2.44 0.30 18.54
C TRP A 247 -1.27 1.28 18.54
N VAL A 248 -1.13 2.10 17.50
CA VAL A 248 0.04 3.00 17.36
C VAL A 248 0.11 4.02 18.48
N ALA A 249 -1.00 4.71 18.76
CA ALA A 249 -1.06 5.72 19.82
C ALA A 249 -0.80 5.09 21.20
N ARG A 250 -1.33 3.90 21.45
CA ARG A 250 -1.13 3.20 22.71
C ARG A 250 0.29 2.69 22.89
N MET A 251 0.93 2.18 21.82
CA MET A 251 2.37 1.85 21.86
C MET A 251 3.23 3.07 22.14
N LEU A 252 2.89 4.23 21.54
CA LEU A 252 3.57 5.49 21.84
C LEU A 252 3.40 5.90 23.30
N MET A 253 2.19 5.76 23.88
CA MET A 253 1.96 6.05 25.30
C MET A 253 2.79 5.16 26.21
N MET A 254 2.75 3.84 26.00
CA MET A 254 3.45 2.87 26.85
C MET A 254 4.98 2.96 26.71
N GLY A 255 5.48 3.07 25.47
CA GLY A 255 6.92 3.24 25.24
C GLY A 255 7.49 4.50 25.89
N ASN A 256 6.82 5.64 25.70
CA ASN A 256 7.22 6.90 26.37
C ASN A 256 7.08 6.84 27.90
N HIS A 257 6.12 6.05 28.41
CA HIS A 257 5.93 5.91 29.85
C HIS A 257 7.02 5.03 30.49
N PHE A 258 7.20 3.80 29.97
CA PHE A 258 8.08 2.80 30.57
C PHE A 258 9.55 3.00 30.22
N LEU A 259 9.87 3.26 28.95
CA LEU A 259 11.23 3.36 28.44
C LEU A 259 11.72 4.81 28.30
N LYS A 260 10.85 5.79 28.55
CA LYS A 260 11.15 7.24 28.48
C LYS A 260 11.58 7.72 27.09
N ASP A 261 11.38 6.89 26.07
CA ASP A 261 11.68 7.20 24.67
C ASP A 261 10.57 6.69 23.74
N THR A 262 10.52 7.21 22.50
CA THR A 262 9.54 6.79 21.50
C THR A 262 9.84 5.38 21.00
N PRO A 263 8.82 4.50 20.82
CA PRO A 263 9.05 3.11 20.42
C PRO A 263 9.49 2.93 18.98
N PHE A 264 9.20 3.88 18.10
CA PHE A 264 9.56 3.82 16.67
C PHE A 264 9.72 5.22 16.07
N LYS A 265 10.64 5.31 15.09
CA LYS A 265 10.99 6.58 14.44
C LYS A 265 10.01 6.94 13.32
N LYS A 266 9.48 5.96 12.61
CA LYS A 266 8.58 6.15 11.46
C LYS A 266 7.40 5.21 11.56
N VAL A 267 6.23 5.68 11.12
CA VAL A 267 5.00 4.89 11.01
C VAL A 267 4.57 4.92 9.55
N TYR A 268 4.66 3.77 8.87
CA TYR A 268 4.14 3.60 7.53
C TYR A 268 2.73 3.04 7.58
N VAL A 269 1.77 3.85 7.14
CA VAL A 269 0.36 3.47 7.10
C VAL A 269 0.05 2.95 5.70
N HIS A 270 -0.11 1.62 5.60
CA HIS A 270 -0.37 0.95 4.33
C HIS A 270 -1.84 1.08 3.88
N ALA A 271 -2.05 0.88 2.58
CA ALA A 271 -3.38 0.78 1.98
C ALA A 271 -4.08 -0.53 2.37
N LEU A 272 -5.41 -0.55 2.39
CA LEU A 272 -6.18 -1.77 2.56
C LEU A 272 -6.46 -2.42 1.21
N VAL A 273 -6.50 -3.76 1.20
CA VAL A 273 -6.85 -4.54 0.02
C VAL A 273 -8.37 -4.64 -0.08
N ARG A 274 -8.91 -4.33 -1.26
CA ARG A 274 -10.33 -4.43 -1.61
C ARG A 274 -10.51 -5.34 -2.82
N ASP A 275 -11.73 -5.77 -3.06
CA ASP A 275 -12.06 -6.52 -4.26
C ASP A 275 -11.93 -5.64 -5.53
N GLU A 276 -12.11 -6.21 -6.71
CA GLU A 276 -12.00 -5.52 -8.00
C GLU A 276 -12.94 -4.32 -8.12
N LYS A 277 -14.13 -4.40 -7.49
CA LYS A 277 -15.13 -3.33 -7.47
C LYS A 277 -14.81 -2.25 -6.42
N GLY A 278 -13.75 -2.44 -5.61
CA GLY A 278 -13.36 -1.53 -4.56
C GLY A 278 -14.18 -1.67 -3.27
N GLN A 279 -14.91 -2.78 -3.09
CA GLN A 279 -15.68 -3.04 -1.89
C GLN A 279 -14.80 -3.68 -0.81
N LYS A 280 -15.13 -3.43 0.46
CA LYS A 280 -14.49 -4.11 1.59
C LYS A 280 -14.79 -5.61 1.51
N MET A 281 -13.74 -6.42 1.57
CA MET A 281 -13.88 -7.88 1.60
C MET A 281 -14.48 -8.34 2.92
N SER A 282 -15.47 -9.24 2.86
CA SER A 282 -16.04 -9.89 4.03
C SER A 282 -16.57 -11.29 3.67
N LYS A 283 -16.49 -12.23 4.60
CA LYS A 283 -17.03 -13.59 4.43
C LYS A 283 -18.53 -13.57 4.12
N SER A 284 -19.28 -12.67 4.75
CA SER A 284 -20.72 -12.51 4.55
C SER A 284 -21.12 -12.06 3.14
N LYS A 285 -20.21 -11.35 2.42
CA LYS A 285 -20.43 -10.91 1.04
C LYS A 285 -19.89 -11.89 -0.01
N GLY A 286 -19.18 -12.94 0.40
CA GLY A 286 -18.56 -13.90 -0.50
C GLY A 286 -17.49 -13.32 -1.46
N ASN A 287 -16.95 -12.14 -1.15
CA ASN A 287 -15.97 -11.44 -1.99
C ASN A 287 -14.55 -11.46 -1.40
N VAL A 288 -14.29 -12.39 -0.49
CA VAL A 288 -12.95 -12.57 0.09
C VAL A 288 -12.07 -13.29 -0.94
N ILE A 289 -10.95 -12.68 -1.26
CA ILE A 289 -9.89 -13.29 -2.07
C ILE A 289 -8.89 -13.91 -1.09
N ASP A 290 -8.78 -15.24 -1.07
CA ASP A 290 -7.80 -15.93 -0.26
C ASP A 290 -6.41 -15.77 -0.90
N PRO A 291 -5.44 -15.16 -0.19
CA PRO A 291 -4.08 -15.06 -0.71
C PRO A 291 -3.43 -16.42 -0.98
N LEU A 292 -3.80 -17.48 -0.26
CA LEU A 292 -3.26 -18.82 -0.47
C LEU A 292 -3.70 -19.42 -1.80
N GLU A 293 -4.95 -19.19 -2.22
CA GLU A 293 -5.42 -19.61 -3.55
C GLU A 293 -4.60 -18.91 -4.66
N LEU A 294 -4.37 -17.59 -4.52
CA LEU A 294 -3.54 -16.86 -5.49
C LEU A 294 -2.08 -17.34 -5.50
N ILE A 295 -1.53 -17.68 -4.33
CA ILE A 295 -0.17 -18.22 -4.23
C ILE A 295 -0.08 -19.59 -4.91
N ASN A 296 -1.07 -20.46 -4.72
CA ASN A 296 -1.11 -21.78 -5.35
C ASN A 296 -1.25 -21.69 -6.88
N GLU A 297 -2.04 -20.74 -7.38
CA GLU A 297 -2.29 -20.58 -8.82
C GLU A 297 -1.17 -19.82 -9.55
N TYR A 298 -0.64 -18.76 -8.95
CA TYR A 298 0.30 -17.82 -9.62
C TYR A 298 1.70 -17.82 -9.01
N GLY A 299 1.87 -18.27 -7.78
CA GLY A 299 3.08 -18.14 -6.98
C GLY A 299 3.06 -16.94 -6.03
N ALA A 300 3.90 -16.98 -4.99
CA ALA A 300 3.98 -15.93 -3.99
C ALA A 300 4.56 -14.61 -4.55
N ASP A 301 5.58 -14.68 -5.38
CA ASP A 301 6.27 -13.50 -5.91
C ASP A 301 5.40 -12.62 -6.83
N PRO A 302 4.58 -13.17 -7.74
CA PRO A 302 3.61 -12.37 -8.51
C PRO A 302 2.61 -11.62 -7.63
N LEU A 303 2.09 -12.26 -6.58
CA LEU A 303 1.19 -11.61 -5.63
C LEU A 303 1.90 -10.49 -4.86
N ARG A 304 3.10 -10.74 -4.34
CA ARG A 304 3.92 -9.73 -3.64
C ARG A 304 4.19 -8.51 -4.52
N PHE A 305 4.63 -8.74 -5.77
CA PHE A 305 4.91 -7.64 -6.69
C PHE A 305 3.66 -6.87 -7.09
N THR A 306 2.51 -7.56 -7.25
CA THR A 306 1.21 -6.92 -7.50
C THR A 306 0.83 -5.97 -6.37
N LEU A 307 0.84 -6.47 -5.12
CA LEU A 307 0.45 -5.69 -3.96
C LEU A 307 1.33 -4.44 -3.79
N ILE A 308 2.64 -4.60 -3.89
CA ILE A 308 3.57 -3.48 -3.71
C ILE A 308 3.49 -2.45 -4.84
N SER A 309 3.25 -2.90 -6.08
CA SER A 309 3.10 -2.00 -7.24
C SER A 309 1.82 -1.18 -7.20
N MET A 310 0.81 -1.66 -6.47
CA MET A 310 -0.47 -0.98 -6.30
C MET A 310 -0.57 -0.17 -5.01
N ALA A 311 0.39 -0.30 -4.09
CA ALA A 311 0.40 0.36 -2.79
C ALA A 311 0.75 1.85 -2.89
N SER A 312 -0.03 2.61 -3.67
CA SER A 312 0.11 4.07 -3.75
C SER A 312 -0.39 4.71 -2.45
N PRO A 313 0.34 5.69 -1.90
CA PRO A 313 -0.06 6.36 -0.67
C PRO A 313 -1.48 6.93 -0.71
N GLY A 314 -2.29 6.63 0.30
CA GLY A 314 -3.65 7.18 0.45
C GLY A 314 -4.72 6.56 -0.47
N ARG A 315 -4.42 5.45 -1.14
CA ARG A 315 -5.39 4.73 -1.99
C ARG A 315 -5.45 3.26 -1.64
N ASP A 316 -6.66 2.71 -1.54
CA ASP A 316 -6.86 1.28 -1.36
C ASP A 316 -6.43 0.48 -2.60
N VAL A 317 -5.95 -0.73 -2.38
CA VAL A 317 -5.50 -1.65 -3.42
C VAL A 317 -6.69 -2.45 -3.94
N LYS A 318 -7.09 -2.22 -5.19
CA LYS A 318 -8.10 -3.05 -5.88
C LYS A 318 -7.40 -4.25 -6.50
N LEU A 319 -7.48 -5.39 -5.83
CA LEU A 319 -6.81 -6.62 -6.27
C LEU A 319 -7.66 -7.34 -7.33
N SER A 320 -7.03 -7.73 -8.45
CA SER A 320 -7.63 -8.58 -9.48
C SER A 320 -6.67 -9.67 -9.94
N LYS A 321 -7.21 -10.80 -10.43
CA LYS A 321 -6.43 -11.94 -10.94
C LYS A 321 -5.62 -11.57 -12.19
N GLU A 322 -6.15 -10.72 -13.06
CA GLU A 322 -5.47 -10.26 -14.29
C GLU A 322 -4.18 -9.51 -13.98
N ARG A 323 -4.18 -8.71 -12.91
CA ARG A 323 -2.97 -7.99 -12.48
C ARG A 323 -1.90 -8.95 -11.96
N VAL A 324 -2.29 -9.96 -11.18
CA VAL A 324 -1.37 -10.99 -10.69
C VAL A 324 -0.78 -11.76 -11.87
N THR A 325 -1.61 -12.14 -12.85
CA THR A 325 -1.19 -12.78 -14.11
C THR A 325 -0.18 -11.92 -14.87
N GLY A 326 -0.41 -10.61 -14.96
CA GLY A 326 0.52 -9.67 -15.60
C GLY A 326 1.92 -9.70 -14.96
N TYR A 327 1.99 -9.72 -13.64
CA TYR A 327 3.29 -9.79 -12.95
C TYR A 327 3.89 -11.20 -12.93
N ARG A 328 3.09 -12.27 -13.01
CA ARG A 328 3.61 -13.61 -13.31
C ARG A 328 4.33 -13.63 -14.67
N ASN A 329 3.73 -13.01 -15.69
CA ASN A 329 4.36 -12.91 -17.02
C ASN A 329 5.66 -12.09 -16.97
N PHE A 330 5.74 -11.09 -16.13
CA PHE A 330 6.99 -10.34 -15.88
C PHE A 330 8.09 -11.25 -15.33
N ILE A 331 7.79 -12.07 -14.33
CA ILE A 331 8.74 -13.03 -13.76
C ILE A 331 9.14 -14.08 -14.79
N THR A 332 8.19 -14.60 -15.57
CA THR A 332 8.47 -15.53 -16.68
C THR A 332 9.40 -14.91 -17.71
N LYS A 333 9.28 -13.61 -18.01
CA LYS A 333 10.18 -12.90 -18.91
C LYS A 333 11.60 -12.83 -18.37
N ILE A 334 11.79 -12.63 -17.06
CA ILE A 334 13.10 -12.65 -16.42
C ILE A 334 13.70 -14.07 -16.47
N TRP A 335 12.88 -15.09 -16.25
CA TRP A 335 13.30 -16.48 -16.40
C TRP A 335 13.78 -16.79 -17.82
N SER A 336 13.04 -16.34 -18.83
CA SER A 336 13.44 -16.47 -20.23
C SER A 336 14.75 -15.73 -20.54
N ALA A 337 14.96 -14.57 -19.94
CA ALA A 337 16.21 -13.81 -20.02
C ALA A 337 17.38 -14.59 -19.41
N ASN A 338 17.19 -15.21 -18.23
CA ASN A 338 18.15 -16.07 -17.60
C ASN A 338 18.53 -17.26 -18.50
N ASN A 339 17.54 -17.95 -19.06
CA ASN A 339 17.75 -19.08 -19.94
C ASN A 339 18.50 -18.66 -21.22
N PHE A 340 18.18 -17.49 -21.79
CA PHE A 340 18.93 -16.97 -22.94
C PHE A 340 20.41 -16.78 -22.62
N LEU A 341 20.77 -16.25 -21.47
CA LEU A 341 22.16 -16.10 -21.04
C LEU A 341 22.84 -17.45 -20.81
N LYS A 342 22.16 -18.42 -20.21
CA LYS A 342 22.68 -19.79 -20.01
C LYS A 342 22.97 -20.49 -21.34
N LEU A 343 22.03 -20.44 -22.28
CA LEU A 343 22.20 -21.02 -23.64
C LEU A 343 23.38 -20.41 -24.37
N ASN A 344 23.69 -19.13 -24.14
CA ASN A 344 24.86 -18.47 -24.72
C ASN A 344 26.15 -18.62 -23.87
N SER A 345 26.12 -19.47 -22.84
CA SER A 345 27.29 -19.72 -21.95
C SER A 345 27.81 -18.43 -21.29
N CYS A 346 26.92 -17.53 -20.92
CA CYS A 346 27.28 -16.33 -20.16
C CYS A 346 27.55 -16.69 -18.70
N LYS A 347 28.79 -16.47 -18.24
CA LYS A 347 29.20 -16.81 -16.87
C LYS A 347 29.53 -15.56 -16.08
N TYR A 348 29.04 -15.49 -14.85
CA TYR A 348 29.37 -14.44 -13.91
C TYR A 348 30.76 -14.61 -13.33
N ASN A 349 31.49 -13.53 -13.22
CA ASN A 349 32.76 -13.48 -12.51
C ASN A 349 32.80 -12.19 -11.67
N LYS A 350 32.93 -12.33 -10.36
CA LYS A 350 33.00 -11.20 -9.41
C LYS A 350 34.19 -10.26 -9.70
N LYS A 351 35.26 -10.78 -10.32
CA LYS A 351 36.46 -10.02 -10.71
C LYS A 351 36.27 -9.25 -12.00
N THR A 352 35.10 -9.25 -12.64
CA THR A 352 34.86 -8.52 -13.88
C THR A 352 35.27 -7.06 -13.72
N ASP A 353 36.30 -6.65 -14.51
CA ASP A 353 36.83 -5.29 -14.44
C ASP A 353 35.95 -4.31 -15.23
N LEU A 354 35.09 -3.61 -14.50
CA LEU A 354 34.17 -2.62 -15.07
C LEU A 354 34.88 -1.42 -15.73
N LYS A 355 36.17 -1.19 -15.45
CA LYS A 355 36.95 -0.16 -16.12
C LYS A 355 37.30 -0.52 -17.56
N LYS A 356 37.24 -1.79 -17.91
CA LYS A 356 37.58 -2.33 -19.24
C LYS A 356 36.37 -2.52 -20.17
N ILE A 357 35.18 -2.05 -19.79
CA ILE A 357 33.99 -2.15 -20.65
C ILE A 357 34.18 -1.28 -21.88
N LYS A 358 34.30 -1.89 -23.07
CA LYS A 358 34.48 -1.22 -24.36
C LYS A 358 33.20 -1.19 -25.20
N LEU A 359 32.35 -2.24 -25.10
CA LEU A 359 31.10 -2.31 -25.84
C LEU A 359 30.12 -1.22 -25.40
N LYS A 360 29.66 -0.41 -26.36
CA LYS A 360 28.78 0.71 -26.10
C LYS A 360 27.43 0.28 -25.52
N ILE A 361 26.91 -0.87 -25.92
CA ILE A 361 25.66 -1.44 -25.37
C ILE A 361 25.82 -1.80 -23.88
N ASN A 362 26.97 -2.33 -23.48
CA ASN A 362 27.29 -2.64 -22.09
C ASN A 362 27.38 -1.33 -21.25
N GLN A 363 28.04 -0.31 -21.81
CA GLN A 363 28.15 1.00 -21.18
C GLN A 363 26.80 1.70 -21.05
N TRP A 364 25.93 1.55 -22.06
CA TRP A 364 24.57 2.07 -22.06
C TRP A 364 23.72 1.44 -20.97
N ILE A 365 23.58 0.09 -20.99
CA ILE A 365 22.73 -0.61 -20.01
C ILE A 365 23.24 -0.43 -18.57
N TYR A 366 24.56 -0.31 -18.40
CA TYR A 366 25.16 0.02 -17.12
C TYR A 366 24.75 1.40 -16.62
N SER A 367 24.74 2.39 -17.50
CA SER A 367 24.31 3.74 -17.16
C SER A 367 22.83 3.79 -16.83
N GLU A 368 21.98 3.07 -17.58
CA GLU A 368 20.53 2.96 -17.31
C GLU A 368 20.25 2.21 -15.99
N PHE A 369 21.05 1.18 -15.70
CA PHE A 369 20.95 0.46 -14.42
C PHE A 369 21.18 1.40 -13.22
N PHE A 370 22.26 2.19 -13.24
CA PHE A 370 22.54 3.08 -12.10
C PHE A 370 21.58 4.26 -11.98
N LYS A 371 21.11 4.80 -13.07
CA LYS A 371 20.03 5.80 -13.05
C LYS A 371 18.78 5.23 -12.38
N THR A 372 18.42 3.98 -12.74
CA THR A 372 17.28 3.28 -12.17
C THR A 372 17.51 2.95 -10.70
N ASN A 373 18.70 2.48 -10.34
CA ASN A 373 19.07 2.18 -8.95
C ASN A 373 18.95 3.41 -8.05
N ASP A 374 19.42 4.56 -8.49
CA ASP A 374 19.30 5.83 -7.74
C ASP A 374 17.83 6.21 -7.52
N LEU A 375 16.98 6.02 -8.54
CA LEU A 375 15.54 6.23 -8.42
C LEU A 375 14.91 5.27 -7.42
N ILE A 376 15.26 3.99 -7.46
CA ILE A 376 14.75 2.96 -6.54
C ILE A 376 15.14 3.30 -5.11
N ILE A 377 16.41 3.63 -4.86
CA ILE A 377 16.90 4.03 -3.53
C ILE A 377 16.13 5.25 -3.01
N LYS A 378 15.91 6.25 -3.85
CA LYS A 378 15.12 7.44 -3.51
C LYS A 378 13.70 7.05 -3.14
N HIS A 379 13.02 6.28 -3.99
CA HIS A 379 11.63 5.89 -3.78
C HIS A 379 11.45 4.99 -2.54
N ILE A 380 12.38 4.07 -2.26
CA ILE A 380 12.35 3.27 -1.03
C ILE A 380 12.50 4.17 0.21
N LYS A 381 13.43 5.15 0.19
CA LYS A 381 13.61 6.11 1.30
C LYS A 381 12.37 6.97 1.55
N ASP A 382 11.65 7.29 0.47
CA ASP A 382 10.43 8.10 0.49
C ASP A 382 9.15 7.26 0.68
N PHE A 383 9.27 5.96 0.95
CA PHE A 383 8.15 5.00 1.08
C PHE A 383 7.22 4.95 -0.15
N ARG A 384 7.77 5.27 -1.34
CA ARG A 384 7.09 5.16 -2.64
C ARG A 384 7.44 3.82 -3.29
N PHE A 385 7.01 2.74 -2.65
CA PHE A 385 7.27 1.37 -3.14
C PHE A 385 6.62 1.10 -4.50
N ASP A 386 5.48 1.73 -4.76
CA ASP A 386 4.80 1.75 -6.06
C ASP A 386 5.69 2.30 -7.18
N GLU A 387 6.38 3.42 -6.94
CA GLU A 387 7.29 4.01 -7.92
C GLU A 387 8.60 3.22 -8.04
N ALA A 388 9.10 2.67 -6.93
CA ALA A 388 10.28 1.80 -6.96
C ALA A 388 10.05 0.55 -7.82
N SER A 389 8.92 -0.13 -7.62
CA SER A 389 8.53 -1.30 -8.42
C SER A 389 8.29 -0.96 -9.89
N ARG A 390 7.71 0.21 -10.19
CA ARG A 390 7.52 0.71 -11.56
C ARG A 390 8.85 0.97 -12.26
N ALA A 391 9.80 1.61 -11.56
CA ALA A 391 11.14 1.85 -12.10
C ALA A 391 11.86 0.53 -12.41
N LEU A 392 11.77 -0.46 -11.51
CA LEU A 392 12.29 -1.81 -11.71
C LEU A 392 11.66 -2.50 -12.93
N TYR A 393 10.33 -2.51 -13.00
CA TYR A 393 9.60 -3.12 -14.09
C TYR A 393 10.02 -2.52 -15.44
N ASN A 394 10.02 -1.19 -15.54
CA ASN A 394 10.37 -0.50 -16.78
C ASN A 394 11.80 -0.78 -17.21
N PHE A 395 12.75 -0.77 -16.29
CA PHE A 395 14.14 -1.08 -16.60
C PHE A 395 14.30 -2.53 -17.06
N VAL A 396 13.79 -3.48 -16.29
CA VAL A 396 13.97 -4.91 -16.59
C VAL A 396 13.22 -5.31 -17.85
N TRP A 397 11.96 -4.89 -17.99
CA TRP A 397 11.16 -5.27 -19.16
C TRP A 397 11.66 -4.57 -20.41
N HIS A 398 11.70 -3.24 -20.40
CA HIS A 398 11.97 -2.47 -21.61
C HIS A 398 13.45 -2.29 -21.92
N SER A 399 14.27 -1.84 -20.97
CA SER A 399 15.67 -1.58 -21.26
C SER A 399 16.49 -2.86 -21.37
N TYR A 400 16.33 -3.77 -20.39
CA TYR A 400 17.13 -4.99 -20.35
C TYR A 400 16.61 -6.06 -21.32
N CYS A 401 15.35 -6.50 -21.18
CA CYS A 401 14.83 -7.61 -21.99
C CYS A 401 14.53 -7.21 -23.43
N ASP A 402 13.84 -6.07 -23.68
CA ASP A 402 13.41 -5.70 -25.02
C ASP A 402 14.53 -5.13 -25.90
N TRP A 403 15.59 -4.56 -25.27
CA TRP A 403 16.67 -3.94 -26.01
C TRP A 403 18.03 -4.58 -25.78
N TYR A 404 18.51 -4.62 -24.54
CA TYR A 404 19.88 -5.07 -24.29
C TYR A 404 20.12 -6.51 -24.75
N LEU A 405 19.22 -7.44 -24.38
CA LEU A 405 19.33 -8.84 -24.80
C LEU A 405 19.22 -8.99 -26.33
N GLU A 406 18.40 -8.20 -27.00
CA GLU A 406 18.29 -8.20 -28.46
C GLU A 406 19.59 -7.69 -29.10
N PHE A 407 20.25 -6.68 -28.51
CA PHE A 407 21.52 -6.16 -28.99
C PHE A 407 22.69 -7.13 -28.77
N LEU A 408 22.57 -8.08 -27.83
CA LEU A 408 23.57 -9.14 -27.65
C LEU A 408 23.57 -10.16 -28.79
N LYS A 409 22.42 -10.43 -29.43
CA LYS A 409 22.30 -11.45 -30.48
C LYS A 409 23.29 -11.24 -31.65
N PRO A 410 23.36 -10.06 -32.27
CA PRO A 410 24.37 -9.77 -33.31
C PRO A 410 25.81 -9.98 -32.83
N ILE A 411 26.09 -9.63 -31.57
CA ILE A 411 27.43 -9.74 -31.01
C ILE A 411 27.81 -11.23 -30.81
N PHE A 412 26.89 -12.03 -30.28
CA PHE A 412 27.13 -13.48 -30.10
C PHE A 412 27.30 -14.23 -31.41
N SER A 413 26.70 -13.71 -32.50
CA SER A 413 26.84 -14.29 -33.86
C SER A 413 28.03 -13.70 -34.62
N SER A 414 28.76 -12.74 -34.06
CA SER A 414 29.90 -12.12 -34.71
C SER A 414 31.15 -13.01 -34.65
N LYS A 415 32.19 -12.67 -35.48
CA LYS A 415 33.49 -13.33 -35.43
C LYS A 415 34.47 -12.67 -34.43
N ASN A 416 34.06 -11.65 -33.69
CA ASN A 416 34.92 -10.92 -32.76
C ASN A 416 34.90 -11.54 -31.36
N ASN A 417 35.84 -12.46 -31.12
CA ASN A 417 35.93 -13.17 -29.85
C ASN A 417 36.10 -12.26 -28.61
N VAL A 418 36.77 -11.12 -28.75
CA VAL A 418 36.93 -10.15 -27.65
C VAL A 418 35.61 -9.51 -27.27
N SER A 419 34.83 -9.10 -28.26
CA SER A 419 33.50 -8.55 -28.05
C SER A 419 32.53 -9.58 -27.48
N ILE A 420 32.59 -10.83 -27.97
CA ILE A 420 31.74 -11.92 -27.45
C ILE A 420 32.12 -12.21 -26.00
N PHE A 421 33.40 -12.27 -25.67
CA PHE A 421 33.82 -12.52 -24.29
C PHE A 421 33.37 -11.43 -23.35
N GLU A 422 33.58 -10.14 -23.70
CA GLU A 422 33.08 -9.00 -22.89
C GLU A 422 31.57 -9.06 -22.71
N ALA A 423 30.82 -9.29 -23.79
CA ALA A 423 29.37 -9.34 -23.76
C ALA A 423 28.84 -10.46 -22.83
N LYS A 424 29.43 -11.64 -22.87
CA LYS A 424 29.08 -12.79 -22.02
C LYS A 424 29.36 -12.53 -20.54
N GLN A 425 30.52 -12.01 -20.22
CA GLN A 425 30.88 -11.68 -18.84
C GLN A 425 30.01 -10.57 -18.27
N PHE A 426 29.82 -9.51 -19.05
CA PHE A 426 29.08 -8.35 -18.59
C PHE A 426 27.58 -8.60 -18.48
N SER A 427 26.98 -9.37 -19.39
CA SER A 427 25.55 -9.69 -19.31
C SER A 427 25.21 -10.53 -18.08
N ALA A 428 26.05 -11.49 -17.72
CA ALA A 428 25.89 -12.26 -16.49
C ALA A 428 26.08 -11.39 -15.23
N TYR A 429 27.08 -10.49 -15.24
CA TYR A 429 27.25 -9.49 -14.19
C TYR A 429 26.02 -8.58 -14.06
N MET A 430 25.44 -8.13 -15.16
CA MET A 430 24.24 -7.27 -15.13
C MET A 430 23.04 -8.02 -14.55
N LEU A 431 22.82 -9.29 -14.93
CA LEU A 431 21.74 -10.09 -14.36
C LEU A 431 21.91 -10.26 -12.85
N SER A 432 23.12 -10.53 -12.34
CA SER A 432 23.36 -10.65 -10.91
C SER A 432 22.96 -9.38 -10.14
N ASN A 433 23.23 -8.21 -10.70
CA ASN A 433 22.84 -6.93 -10.08
C ASN A 433 21.34 -6.64 -10.19
N ILE A 434 20.70 -7.05 -11.29
CA ILE A 434 19.23 -6.98 -11.44
C ILE A 434 18.55 -7.84 -10.39
N LEU A 435 19.04 -9.05 -10.14
CA LEU A 435 18.51 -9.92 -9.09
C LEU A 435 18.61 -9.29 -7.70
N LYS A 436 19.71 -8.59 -7.39
CA LYS A 436 19.88 -7.85 -6.13
C LYS A 436 18.82 -6.75 -5.97
N LEU A 437 18.50 -5.99 -7.03
CA LEU A 437 17.45 -4.97 -6.97
C LEU A 437 16.05 -5.55 -6.85
N LEU A 438 15.79 -6.69 -7.47
CA LEU A 438 14.48 -7.36 -7.48
C LEU A 438 14.20 -8.12 -6.19
N HIS A 439 15.23 -8.57 -5.48
CA HIS A 439 15.10 -9.49 -4.35
C HIS A 439 14.15 -9.01 -3.23
N PRO A 440 14.13 -7.74 -2.81
CA PRO A 440 13.15 -7.27 -1.83
C PRO A 440 11.68 -7.41 -2.27
N PHE A 441 11.43 -7.44 -3.57
CA PHE A 441 10.10 -7.50 -4.18
C PHE A 441 9.66 -8.94 -4.50
N ILE A 442 10.55 -9.73 -5.08
CA ILE A 442 10.30 -11.12 -5.55
C ILE A 442 11.40 -12.07 -5.05
N PRO A 443 11.48 -12.31 -3.73
CA PRO A 443 12.62 -12.99 -3.10
C PRO A 443 12.78 -14.45 -3.51
N PHE A 444 11.70 -15.21 -3.68
CA PHE A 444 11.79 -16.65 -3.93
C PHE A 444 12.38 -16.94 -5.32
N PHE A 445 11.86 -16.28 -6.33
CA PHE A 445 12.33 -16.40 -7.70
C PHE A 445 13.79 -15.95 -7.85
N THR A 446 14.12 -14.80 -7.28
CA THR A 446 15.47 -14.25 -7.42
C THR A 446 16.52 -15.07 -6.69
N GLU A 447 16.22 -15.62 -5.52
CA GLU A 447 17.11 -16.53 -4.80
C GLU A 447 17.31 -17.83 -5.59
N HIS A 448 16.24 -18.39 -6.16
CA HIS A 448 16.33 -19.59 -6.99
C HIS A 448 17.28 -19.37 -8.18
N VAL A 449 17.10 -18.27 -8.92
CA VAL A 449 17.99 -17.93 -10.07
C VAL A 449 19.42 -17.65 -9.62
N TRP A 450 19.60 -17.07 -8.43
CA TRP A 450 20.91 -16.80 -7.85
C TRP A 450 21.69 -18.07 -7.60
N GLN A 451 21.07 -19.07 -6.98
CA GLN A 451 21.66 -20.36 -6.69
C GLN A 451 21.88 -21.19 -7.97
N GLU A 452 20.89 -21.22 -8.88
CA GLU A 452 20.98 -21.95 -10.16
C GLU A 452 22.18 -21.50 -11.01
N ASN A 453 22.45 -20.18 -11.04
CA ASN A 453 23.59 -19.61 -11.75
C ASN A 453 24.91 -19.66 -10.94
N LYS A 454 24.91 -20.24 -9.75
CA LYS A 454 26.06 -20.32 -8.84
C LYS A 454 26.65 -18.96 -8.45
N TYR A 455 25.81 -17.91 -8.41
CA TYR A 455 26.22 -16.58 -7.93
C TYR A 455 26.56 -16.60 -6.43
N ASP A 456 25.90 -17.47 -5.65
CA ASP A 456 26.19 -17.75 -4.25
C ASP A 456 27.64 -18.18 -4.02
N LYS A 457 28.19 -19.00 -4.91
CA LYS A 457 29.61 -19.49 -4.87
C LYS A 457 30.59 -18.36 -5.19
N GLU A 458 30.30 -17.57 -6.21
CA GLU A 458 31.13 -16.44 -6.62
C GLU A 458 31.12 -15.29 -5.59
N GLU A 459 29.96 -14.96 -5.03
CA GLU A 459 29.80 -13.92 -4.04
C GLU A 459 30.06 -14.39 -2.60
N LYS A 460 30.07 -15.71 -2.35
CA LYS A 460 30.17 -16.36 -1.04
C LYS A 460 29.06 -15.91 -0.08
N SER A 461 27.87 -15.72 -0.62
CA SER A 461 26.69 -15.28 0.13
C SER A 461 25.41 -15.62 -0.61
N ASP A 462 24.35 -15.93 0.13
CA ASP A 462 22.98 -15.96 -0.39
C ASP A 462 22.57 -14.56 -0.81
N LEU A 463 21.60 -14.46 -1.71
CA LEU A 463 21.17 -13.19 -2.27
C LEU A 463 20.62 -12.26 -1.17
N ILE A 464 19.90 -12.81 -0.19
CA ILE A 464 19.31 -12.07 0.94
C ILE A 464 20.37 -11.34 1.78
N THR A 465 21.61 -11.86 1.84
CA THR A 465 22.70 -11.24 2.59
C THR A 465 23.68 -10.49 1.70
N SER A 466 23.47 -10.48 0.38
CA SER A 466 24.32 -9.79 -0.57
C SER A 466 24.22 -8.26 -0.42
N LEU A 467 25.31 -7.56 -0.74
CA LEU A 467 25.33 -6.10 -0.69
C LEU A 467 24.49 -5.50 -1.82
N TRP A 468 23.75 -4.45 -1.47
CA TRP A 468 23.03 -3.63 -2.46
C TRP A 468 24.02 -3.01 -3.45
N PRO A 469 23.70 -2.98 -4.78
CA PRO A 469 24.60 -2.42 -5.78
C PRO A 469 24.79 -0.90 -5.53
N VAL A 470 25.97 -0.51 -5.09
CA VAL A 470 26.32 0.89 -4.89
C VAL A 470 27.14 1.36 -6.08
N PRO A 471 26.81 2.49 -6.73
CA PRO A 471 27.65 3.05 -7.76
C PRO A 471 28.99 3.48 -7.14
N LYS A 472 30.04 2.72 -7.40
CA LYS A 472 31.40 3.27 -7.21
C LYS A 472 31.48 4.46 -8.16
N LYS A 473 32.00 5.64 -7.75
CA LYS A 473 32.17 6.89 -8.55
C LYS A 473 32.40 6.59 -10.05
N ILE A 474 31.32 6.24 -10.77
CA ILE A 474 31.41 5.79 -12.15
C ILE A 474 30.98 6.94 -13.02
N LYS A 475 31.85 7.28 -13.94
CA LYS A 475 31.55 8.21 -15.02
C LYS A 475 30.44 7.57 -15.87
N LEU A 476 29.21 8.06 -15.72
CA LEU A 476 28.12 7.63 -16.60
C LEU A 476 28.52 7.91 -18.05
N TYR A 477 28.35 6.94 -18.90
CA TYR A 477 28.73 7.00 -20.31
C TYR A 477 27.73 7.81 -21.14
N LYS A 478 27.50 9.08 -20.80
CA LYS A 478 26.45 9.93 -21.41
C LYS A 478 26.46 9.89 -22.94
N LYS A 479 27.66 10.07 -23.56
CA LYS A 479 27.78 10.10 -25.02
C LYS A 479 27.39 8.76 -25.67
N ASN A 480 27.76 7.65 -25.08
CA ASN A 480 27.43 6.34 -25.62
C ASN A 480 25.97 5.96 -25.36
N SER A 481 25.39 6.42 -24.24
CA SER A 481 23.95 6.32 -24.01
C SER A 481 23.15 7.07 -25.07
N GLU A 482 23.51 8.32 -25.41
CA GLU A 482 22.87 9.06 -26.49
C GLU A 482 22.95 8.34 -27.85
N GLU A 483 24.08 7.67 -28.13
CA GLU A 483 24.26 6.91 -29.37
C GLU A 483 23.29 5.70 -29.42
N ILE A 484 23.24 4.91 -28.37
CA ILE A 484 22.35 3.73 -28.29
C ILE A 484 20.87 4.16 -28.27
N ASP A 485 20.52 5.22 -27.55
CA ASP A 485 19.16 5.79 -27.56
C ASP A 485 18.73 6.24 -28.97
N CYS A 486 19.66 6.75 -29.76
CA CYS A 486 19.42 7.06 -31.17
C CYS A 486 19.08 5.79 -31.96
N VAL A 487 19.87 4.72 -31.80
CA VAL A 487 19.64 3.41 -32.45
C VAL A 487 18.27 2.84 -32.05
N ILE A 488 17.93 2.89 -30.77
CA ILE A 488 16.61 2.45 -30.26
C ILE A 488 15.47 3.22 -30.93
N LYS A 489 15.59 4.54 -31.08
CA LYS A 489 14.56 5.38 -31.73
C LYS A 489 14.41 5.01 -33.20
N ILE A 490 15.50 4.76 -33.92
CA ILE A 490 15.46 4.33 -35.32
C ILE A 490 14.74 2.98 -35.45
N ILE A 491 15.14 1.98 -34.67
CA ILE A 491 14.54 0.65 -34.74
C ILE A 491 13.07 0.69 -34.31
N SER A 492 12.72 1.48 -33.26
CA SER A 492 11.36 1.65 -32.78
C SER A 492 10.46 2.28 -33.82
N ALA A 493 10.97 3.28 -34.56
CA ALA A 493 10.20 3.93 -35.63
C ALA A 493 9.94 2.96 -36.79
N ILE A 494 10.93 2.18 -37.22
CA ILE A 494 10.76 1.14 -38.23
C ILE A 494 9.69 0.12 -37.81
N ARG A 495 9.79 -0.40 -36.58
CA ARG A 495 8.80 -1.37 -36.05
C ARG A 495 7.38 -0.77 -35.97
N SER A 496 7.28 0.48 -35.50
CA SER A 496 5.98 1.19 -35.43
C SER A 496 5.38 1.36 -36.82
N THR A 497 6.17 1.73 -37.82
CA THR A 497 5.74 1.89 -39.21
C THR A 497 5.24 0.57 -39.78
N LYS A 498 5.96 -0.54 -39.54
CA LYS A 498 5.51 -1.88 -39.97
C LYS A 498 4.14 -2.23 -39.39
N VAL A 499 3.93 -2.02 -38.07
CA VAL A 499 2.65 -2.28 -37.43
C VAL A 499 1.53 -1.42 -38.03
N GLN A 500 1.78 -0.14 -38.25
CA GLN A 500 0.78 0.79 -38.79
C GLN A 500 0.39 0.48 -40.24
N LEU A 501 1.32 -0.08 -41.00
CA LEU A 501 1.10 -0.49 -42.40
C LEU A 501 0.70 -1.96 -42.56
N ASN A 502 0.43 -2.67 -41.45
CA ASN A 502 0.15 -4.12 -41.43
C ASN A 502 1.24 -4.96 -42.13
N VAL A 503 2.49 -4.48 -42.10
CA VAL A 503 3.65 -5.23 -42.61
C VAL A 503 4.05 -6.26 -41.58
N PRO A 504 4.27 -7.53 -41.95
CA PRO A 504 4.71 -8.56 -41.02
C PRO A 504 6.02 -8.17 -40.30
N PRO A 505 6.13 -8.36 -38.99
CA PRO A 505 7.34 -7.97 -38.23
C PRO A 505 8.63 -8.60 -38.74
N LYS A 506 8.54 -9.78 -39.38
CA LYS A 506 9.69 -10.52 -39.95
C LYS A 506 10.22 -9.96 -41.25
N GLU A 507 9.45 -9.12 -41.92
CA GLU A 507 9.85 -8.56 -43.20
C GLU A 507 11.01 -7.59 -43.09
N TYR A 508 11.89 -7.58 -44.09
CA TYR A 508 13.03 -6.68 -44.18
C TYR A 508 12.69 -5.41 -44.95
N CYS A 509 13.45 -4.33 -44.73
CA CYS A 509 13.33 -3.07 -45.46
C CYS A 509 14.69 -2.46 -45.73
N ASP A 510 14.77 -1.65 -46.77
CA ASP A 510 15.89 -0.73 -46.99
C ASP A 510 15.61 0.66 -46.41
N ILE A 511 16.64 1.33 -45.93
CA ILE A 511 16.58 2.69 -45.36
C ILE A 511 17.29 3.66 -46.28
N PHE A 512 16.65 4.79 -46.61
CA PHE A 512 17.21 5.90 -47.39
C PHE A 512 17.17 7.18 -46.59
N TYR A 513 18.35 7.79 -46.36
CA TYR A 513 18.46 9.08 -45.67
C TYR A 513 18.48 10.20 -46.69
N PHE A 514 17.49 11.13 -46.63
CA PHE A 514 17.41 12.26 -47.56
C PHE A 514 18.37 13.36 -47.20
N LYS A 515 18.55 13.62 -45.92
CA LYS A 515 19.52 14.55 -45.35
C LYS A 515 19.90 14.05 -43.96
N GLU A 516 21.16 13.81 -43.73
CA GLU A 516 21.65 13.32 -42.46
C GLU A 516 22.62 14.30 -41.78
N SER A 517 22.55 14.37 -40.43
CA SER A 517 23.62 15.02 -39.67
C SER A 517 24.85 14.10 -39.57
N ARG A 518 26.06 14.70 -39.59
CA ARG A 518 27.31 13.97 -39.39
C ARG A 518 27.27 13.08 -38.11
N LYS A 519 26.58 13.58 -37.08
CA LYS A 519 26.42 12.86 -35.78
C LYS A 519 25.60 11.59 -35.96
N ILE A 520 24.44 11.66 -36.60
CA ILE A 520 23.53 10.50 -36.81
C ILE A 520 24.17 9.47 -37.72
N LYS A 521 24.79 9.90 -38.81
CA LYS A 521 25.55 9.01 -39.72
C LYS A 521 26.64 8.22 -38.98
N LYS A 522 27.40 8.91 -38.11
CA LYS A 522 28.38 8.22 -37.25
C LYS A 522 27.76 7.20 -36.34
N TYR A 523 26.62 7.50 -35.71
CA TYR A 523 25.92 6.56 -34.80
C TYR A 523 25.40 5.37 -35.55
N ILE A 524 24.84 5.53 -36.73
CA ILE A 524 24.37 4.42 -37.58
C ILE A 524 25.53 3.54 -37.99
N ASN A 525 26.64 4.10 -38.54
CA ASN A 525 27.78 3.34 -38.97
C ASN A 525 28.45 2.55 -37.86
N ASN A 526 28.48 3.10 -36.65
CA ASN A 526 29.04 2.41 -35.48
C ASN A 526 28.16 1.22 -34.99
N ASN A 527 26.87 1.18 -35.38
CA ASN A 527 25.89 0.18 -34.90
C ASN A 527 25.14 -0.49 -36.06
N ILE A 528 25.74 -0.54 -37.23
CA ILE A 528 25.09 -0.97 -38.47
C ILE A 528 24.53 -2.41 -38.36
N GLU A 529 25.30 -3.33 -37.78
CA GLU A 529 24.90 -4.73 -37.59
C GLU A 529 23.72 -4.88 -36.61
N ILE A 530 23.69 -4.08 -35.56
CA ILE A 530 22.58 -4.03 -34.60
C ILE A 530 21.31 -3.54 -35.30
N ILE A 531 21.42 -2.43 -36.08
CA ILE A 531 20.26 -1.88 -36.80
C ILE A 531 19.77 -2.87 -37.84
N LYS A 532 20.65 -3.50 -38.59
CA LYS A 532 20.28 -4.50 -39.61
C LYS A 532 19.55 -5.68 -38.99
N GLN A 533 20.11 -6.33 -37.97
CA GLN A 533 19.53 -7.53 -37.39
C GLN A 533 18.28 -7.24 -36.55
N VAL A 534 18.36 -6.28 -35.61
CA VAL A 534 17.27 -6.00 -34.68
C VAL A 534 16.13 -5.17 -35.32
N GLY A 535 16.49 -4.29 -36.29
CA GLY A 535 15.54 -3.51 -37.08
C GLY A 535 14.94 -4.26 -38.27
N ARG A 536 15.51 -5.42 -38.64
CA ARG A 536 15.18 -6.12 -39.89
C ARG A 536 15.40 -5.19 -41.09
N VAL A 537 16.64 -4.75 -41.26
CA VAL A 537 17.06 -3.83 -42.32
C VAL A 537 18.10 -4.52 -43.17
N ASN A 538 17.90 -4.52 -44.50
CA ASN A 538 18.88 -5.06 -45.45
C ASN A 538 20.01 -4.05 -45.67
N ASN A 539 19.68 -2.88 -46.20
CA ASN A 539 20.65 -1.87 -46.58
C ASN A 539 20.30 -0.50 -46.01
N ILE A 540 21.33 0.32 -45.77
CA ILE A 540 21.19 1.70 -45.34
C ILE A 540 21.94 2.60 -46.31
N PHE A 541 21.19 3.43 -47.02
CA PHE A 541 21.72 4.33 -48.05
C PHE A 541 21.67 5.80 -47.55
N PHE A 542 22.82 6.46 -47.64
CA PHE A 542 22.93 7.88 -47.29
C PHE A 542 22.78 8.73 -48.54
N LYS A 543 21.72 8.49 -49.28
CA LYS A 543 21.33 9.26 -50.48
C LYS A 543 19.84 9.15 -50.68
N PRO A 544 19.16 10.20 -51.21
CA PRO A 544 17.75 10.13 -51.52
C PRO A 544 17.52 9.16 -52.69
N LEU A 545 16.44 8.41 -52.62
CA LEU A 545 15.90 7.66 -53.75
C LEU A 545 14.58 8.35 -54.18
N LYS A 546 14.51 8.76 -55.43
CA LYS A 546 13.25 9.26 -56.03
C LYS A 546 12.50 8.04 -56.57
N ASN A 547 11.55 7.52 -55.80
CA ASN A 547 10.68 6.45 -56.29
C ASN A 547 9.37 6.48 -55.48
N ASP A 548 8.26 6.24 -56.15
CA ASP A 548 6.89 6.29 -55.58
C ASP A 548 6.57 5.20 -54.57
N SER A 549 7.49 4.23 -54.40
CA SER A 549 7.29 3.08 -53.48
C SER A 549 7.96 3.28 -52.12
N ILE A 550 8.34 4.52 -51.75
CA ILE A 550 9.05 4.82 -50.50
C ILE A 550 8.15 5.48 -49.48
N ILE A 551 8.08 4.90 -48.30
CA ILE A 551 7.38 5.47 -47.16
C ILE A 551 8.30 6.43 -46.43
N GLN A 552 7.95 7.70 -46.42
CA GLN A 552 8.75 8.71 -45.72
C GLN A 552 8.32 8.80 -44.28
N ILE A 553 9.26 8.71 -43.34
CA ILE A 553 9.06 8.90 -41.90
C ILE A 553 10.02 9.94 -41.36
N ILE A 554 9.67 10.55 -40.25
CA ILE A 554 10.55 11.53 -39.56
C ILE A 554 11.07 10.87 -38.29
N ILE A 555 12.40 10.70 -38.19
CA ILE A 555 13.07 10.22 -37.02
C ILE A 555 14.11 11.24 -36.58
N LEU A 556 14.08 11.69 -35.31
CA LEU A 556 15.05 12.66 -34.77
C LEU A 556 15.16 13.95 -35.60
N LYS A 557 14.06 14.42 -36.16
CA LYS A 557 13.95 15.57 -37.08
C LYS A 557 14.56 15.35 -38.48
N GLU A 558 14.96 14.12 -38.81
CA GLU A 558 15.45 13.78 -40.14
C GLU A 558 14.41 13.02 -40.93
N LYS A 559 14.34 13.30 -42.26
CA LYS A 559 13.48 12.55 -43.18
C LYS A 559 14.18 11.27 -43.61
N ILE A 560 13.52 10.15 -43.47
CA ILE A 560 14.02 8.81 -43.79
C ILE A 560 12.98 8.12 -44.66
N GLY A 561 13.40 7.48 -45.74
CA GLY A 561 12.58 6.63 -46.60
C GLY A 561 12.75 5.17 -46.20
N LEU A 562 11.64 4.46 -46.11
CA LEU A 562 11.60 3.00 -45.94
C LEU A 562 11.05 2.34 -47.19
N LYS A 563 11.78 1.36 -47.73
CA LYS A 563 11.33 0.50 -48.84
C LYS A 563 11.24 -0.93 -48.36
N PHE A 564 10.06 -1.53 -48.42
CA PHE A 564 9.84 -2.93 -48.07
C PHE A 564 10.05 -3.86 -49.27
N GLU A 565 10.39 -5.12 -49.03
CA GLU A 565 10.60 -6.12 -50.10
C GLU A 565 9.31 -6.50 -50.77
N THR A 566 8.22 -6.67 -50.04
CA THR A 566 6.91 -6.93 -50.62
C THR A 566 6.31 -5.64 -51.18
N SER A 567 5.71 -5.74 -52.39
CA SER A 567 4.94 -4.67 -52.97
C SER A 567 3.70 -4.40 -52.12
N ILE A 568 3.80 -3.35 -51.30
CA ILE A 568 2.66 -2.87 -50.53
C ILE A 568 1.81 -2.02 -51.47
N ASP A 569 0.53 -2.35 -51.60
CA ASP A 569 -0.42 -1.43 -52.22
C ASP A 569 -0.60 -0.23 -51.27
N LEU A 570 0.27 0.76 -51.48
CA LEU A 570 0.33 1.97 -50.65
C LEU A 570 -0.99 2.75 -50.75
N ASN A 571 -1.70 2.67 -51.88
CA ASN A 571 -2.99 3.35 -52.05
C ASN A 571 -4.06 2.69 -51.19
N ALA A 572 -4.20 1.36 -51.26
CA ALA A 572 -5.13 0.63 -50.40
C ALA A 572 -4.85 0.85 -48.90
N GLN A 573 -3.56 0.88 -48.50
CA GLN A 573 -3.18 1.15 -47.13
C GLN A 573 -3.44 2.62 -46.72
N LYS A 574 -3.23 3.58 -47.63
CA LYS A 574 -3.55 4.99 -47.40
C LYS A 574 -5.05 5.18 -47.15
N TYR A 575 -5.90 4.55 -47.93
CA TYR A 575 -7.36 4.59 -47.70
C TYR A 575 -7.74 4.03 -46.33
N LYS A 576 -7.23 2.85 -45.95
CA LYS A 576 -7.48 2.26 -44.62
C LYS A 576 -7.00 3.16 -43.47
N LEU A 577 -5.86 3.84 -43.64
CA LEU A 577 -5.33 4.79 -42.62
C LEU A 577 -6.17 6.06 -42.55
N ILE A 578 -6.70 6.54 -43.69
CA ILE A 578 -7.63 7.67 -43.74
C ILE A 578 -8.94 7.31 -43.02
N ASP A 579 -9.51 6.12 -43.27
CA ASP A 579 -10.71 5.65 -42.58
C ASP A 579 -10.49 5.57 -41.07
N LYS A 580 -9.36 5.00 -40.64
CA LYS A 580 -8.99 4.95 -39.23
C LYS A 580 -8.82 6.34 -38.61
N LEU A 581 -8.28 7.28 -39.40
CA LEU A 581 -8.09 8.67 -39.00
C LEU A 581 -9.44 9.38 -38.81
N ASN A 582 -10.39 9.16 -39.75
CA ASN A 582 -11.73 9.67 -39.66
C ASN A 582 -12.48 9.13 -38.44
N ASP A 583 -12.32 7.85 -38.11
CA ASP A 583 -12.91 7.24 -36.92
C ASP A 583 -12.30 7.80 -35.60
N LEU A 584 -11.00 8.02 -35.58
CA LEU A 584 -10.34 8.69 -34.47
C LEU A 584 -10.82 10.14 -34.29
N GLU A 585 -10.99 10.88 -35.40
CA GLU A 585 -11.53 12.24 -35.35
C GLU A 585 -12.95 12.27 -34.76
N LYS A 586 -13.84 11.38 -35.20
CA LYS A 586 -15.17 11.22 -34.59
C LYS A 586 -15.11 10.98 -33.09
N LYS A 587 -14.24 10.07 -32.63
CA LYS A 587 -14.04 9.77 -31.20
C LYS A 587 -13.50 10.97 -30.43
N ILE A 588 -12.52 11.70 -30.99
CA ILE A 588 -11.93 12.92 -30.41
C ILE A 588 -12.99 14.01 -30.27
N VAL A 589 -13.77 14.24 -31.32
CA VAL A 589 -14.87 15.24 -31.33
C VAL A 589 -15.90 14.90 -30.25
N SER A 590 -16.37 13.65 -30.18
CA SER A 590 -17.34 13.19 -29.18
C SER A 590 -16.81 13.37 -27.75
N LEU A 591 -15.54 13.01 -27.47
CA LEU A 591 -14.92 13.19 -26.17
C LEU A 591 -14.72 14.66 -25.83
N ASN A 592 -14.31 15.51 -26.78
CA ASN A 592 -14.19 16.95 -26.57
C ASN A 592 -15.55 17.58 -26.24
N GLN A 593 -16.62 17.22 -26.97
CA GLN A 593 -17.98 17.70 -26.69
C GLN A 593 -18.44 17.32 -25.28
N ARG A 594 -18.19 16.07 -24.84
CA ARG A 594 -18.50 15.61 -23.48
C ARG A 594 -17.71 16.38 -22.42
N LEU A 595 -16.41 16.58 -22.63
CA LEU A 595 -15.54 17.27 -21.68
C LEU A 595 -15.77 18.80 -21.63
N ASN A 596 -16.28 19.39 -22.71
CA ASN A 596 -16.67 20.80 -22.77
C ASN A 596 -18.07 21.06 -22.18
N ASN A 597 -18.90 20.03 -22.02
CA ASN A 597 -20.20 20.16 -21.39
C ASN A 597 -20.06 20.35 -19.88
N LYS A 598 -20.27 21.58 -19.40
CA LYS A 598 -20.15 21.94 -17.98
C LYS A 598 -21.06 21.08 -17.08
N ASN A 599 -22.25 20.70 -17.55
CA ASN A 599 -23.17 19.85 -16.80
C ASN A 599 -22.66 18.41 -16.67
N TYR A 600 -22.06 17.87 -17.72
CA TYR A 600 -21.44 16.55 -17.67
C TYR A 600 -20.25 16.54 -16.68
N VAL A 601 -19.36 17.52 -16.78
CA VAL A 601 -18.16 17.60 -15.92
C VAL A 601 -18.53 17.80 -14.45
N LYS A 602 -19.65 18.45 -14.14
CA LYS A 602 -20.15 18.61 -12.76
C LYS A 602 -20.85 17.37 -12.20
N LYS A 603 -21.59 16.61 -13.05
CA LYS A 603 -22.42 15.46 -12.61
C LYS A 603 -21.70 14.13 -12.71
N ALA A 604 -20.73 13.97 -13.60
CA ALA A 604 -19.99 12.73 -13.78
C ALA A 604 -18.99 12.49 -12.63
N PRO A 605 -18.74 11.25 -12.23
CA PRO A 605 -17.70 10.90 -11.26
C PRO A 605 -16.33 11.45 -11.69
N LYS A 606 -15.58 12.00 -10.74
CA LYS A 606 -14.30 12.69 -11.01
C LYS A 606 -13.26 11.80 -11.68
N ASP A 607 -13.24 10.52 -11.37
CA ASP A 607 -12.38 9.51 -11.97
C ASP A 607 -12.72 9.29 -13.46
N ILE A 608 -13.98 9.27 -13.84
CA ILE A 608 -14.42 9.18 -15.25
C ILE A 608 -13.98 10.42 -16.05
N VAL A 609 -14.11 11.61 -15.46
CA VAL A 609 -13.67 12.85 -16.12
C VAL A 609 -12.15 12.85 -16.32
N VAL A 610 -11.38 12.40 -15.32
CA VAL A 610 -9.91 12.28 -15.42
C VAL A 610 -9.52 11.25 -16.49
N ASN A 611 -10.14 10.07 -16.49
CA ASN A 611 -9.88 9.03 -17.48
C ASN A 611 -10.21 9.49 -18.91
N ASN A 612 -11.31 10.20 -19.09
CA ASN A 612 -11.67 10.76 -20.41
C ASN A 612 -10.68 11.83 -20.89
N LYS A 613 -10.11 12.64 -19.98
CA LYS A 613 -9.03 13.60 -20.32
C LYS A 613 -7.74 12.89 -20.75
N ILE A 614 -7.36 11.81 -20.06
CA ILE A 614 -6.20 10.99 -20.43
C ILE A 614 -6.43 10.34 -21.78
N LEU A 615 -7.58 9.69 -21.97
CA LEU A 615 -7.96 9.07 -23.25
C LEU A 615 -7.96 10.07 -24.40
N LEU A 616 -8.47 11.27 -24.19
CA LEU A 616 -8.44 12.34 -25.21
C LEU A 616 -7.03 12.73 -25.60
N LYS A 617 -6.12 12.82 -24.63
CA LYS A 617 -4.70 13.11 -24.88
C LYS A 617 -4.05 12.01 -25.68
N ASP A 618 -4.31 10.73 -25.36
CA ASP A 618 -3.74 9.58 -26.04
C ASP A 618 -4.27 9.48 -27.49
N LEU A 619 -5.57 9.67 -27.70
CA LEU A 619 -6.17 9.70 -29.04
C LEU A 619 -5.62 10.84 -29.91
N LYS A 620 -5.35 12.04 -29.37
CA LYS A 620 -4.72 13.14 -30.09
C LYS A 620 -3.28 12.83 -30.48
N ILE A 621 -2.52 12.13 -29.62
CA ILE A 621 -1.17 11.65 -29.93
C ILE A 621 -1.22 10.62 -31.08
N GLU A 622 -2.16 9.66 -31.02
CA GLU A 622 -2.35 8.66 -32.06
C GLU A 622 -2.76 9.32 -33.38
N GLN A 623 -3.68 10.27 -33.35
CA GLN A 623 -4.10 11.04 -34.52
C GLN A 623 -2.93 11.77 -35.18
N SER A 624 -2.09 12.46 -34.38
CA SER A 624 -0.90 13.16 -34.89
C SER A 624 0.06 12.21 -35.60
N LYS A 625 0.29 11.02 -35.02
CA LYS A 625 1.13 9.97 -35.63
C LYS A 625 0.54 9.48 -36.94
N LEU A 626 -0.75 9.14 -36.97
CA LEU A 626 -1.42 8.67 -38.19
C LEU A 626 -1.45 9.74 -39.29
N LYS A 627 -1.74 11.02 -38.96
CA LYS A 627 -1.68 12.13 -39.91
C LYS A 627 -0.29 12.24 -40.55
N SER A 628 0.77 12.14 -39.76
CA SER A 628 2.14 12.21 -40.29
C SER A 628 2.45 11.08 -41.26
N ILE A 629 1.88 9.88 -41.05
CA ILE A 629 2.08 8.73 -41.93
C ILE A 629 1.25 8.87 -43.21
N VAL A 630 -0.02 9.25 -43.10
CA VAL A 630 -0.86 9.50 -44.28
C VAL A 630 -0.25 10.54 -45.23
N LEU A 631 0.33 11.61 -44.64
CA LEU A 631 1.08 12.67 -45.39
C LEU A 631 2.41 12.15 -45.97
N SER A 632 2.96 11.05 -45.44
CA SER A 632 4.22 10.48 -45.92
C SER A 632 4.03 9.38 -47.00
N ILE A 633 2.81 8.93 -47.24
CA ILE A 633 2.43 8.03 -48.30
C ILE A 633 1.92 8.90 -49.48
N ASN A 634 2.83 9.32 -50.34
CA ASN A 634 2.50 10.00 -51.58
C ASN A 634 2.42 9.01 -52.74
#